data_3e87636af9dc3201803e12eb45a68ebf
#
_entry.id   3e87636af9dc3201803e12eb45a68ebf
#
_cell.length_a   1.000
_cell.length_b   1.000
_cell.length_c   1.000
_cell.angle_alpha   90.00
_cell.angle_beta   90.00
_cell.angle_gamma   90.00
#
_symmetry.space_group_name_H-M   'P 1'
#
loop_
_entity.id
_entity.type
_entity.pdbx_description
1 polymer ?
#
loop_
_entity_poly.entity_id
_entity_poly.type
_entity_poly.pdbx_seq_one_letter_code
_entity_poly.pdbx_strand_id
1 'polypeptide(L)'
;ADEIKELMREGGLVGMGGAAFPTHVKYYPPAGKKIEYVILNGAECEPFLTSDHRLMLERPEAVLYGLKAMMKAAGAAKGYIGVELNKVDVIKVLQEKVKGDASIEIVPLQVKYPQGEEKMLIYAITGRVVPAGGLPVDVGVVVNNVATAAALADLLQTGKPLISRVITVTGSGIKEPKNLEVPVGTLLEDVFAYCGGLKENAGKIILGGPMTGPAHYRLDLPVLKGTSGILVQTGEEVETKEYMDCIRCAKCIEACPYSLLPNYLGLYGEKDRLEEAKKYGAMECRECGSCTY
;
A
#
# COMPACT_ATOMS: atom_id res chain seq x y z
N ALA A 1 -4.05 -19.64 -17.11
CA ALA A 1 -4.21 -19.15 -15.74
C ALA A 1 -3.04 -19.65 -14.87
N ASP A 2 -2.83 -20.93 -14.78
CA ASP A 2 -1.84 -21.51 -13.85
C ASP A 2 -0.40 -21.14 -14.22
N GLU A 3 -0.09 -21.06 -15.50
CA GLU A 3 1.20 -20.56 -15.99
C GLU A 3 1.50 -19.12 -15.51
N ILE A 4 0.48 -18.23 -15.47
CA ILE A 4 0.67 -16.87 -14.96
C ILE A 4 0.98 -16.90 -13.46
N LYS A 5 0.31 -17.75 -12.69
CA LYS A 5 0.56 -17.91 -11.25
C LYS A 5 1.98 -18.43 -10.98
N GLU A 6 2.43 -19.38 -11.78
CA GLU A 6 3.77 -19.92 -11.68
C GLU A 6 4.83 -18.87 -12.02
N LEU A 7 4.63 -18.11 -13.11
CA LEU A 7 5.50 -16.99 -13.47
C LEU A 7 5.54 -15.92 -12.37
N MET A 8 4.39 -15.60 -11.73
CA MET A 8 4.38 -14.69 -10.55
C MET A 8 5.30 -15.22 -9.44
N ARG A 9 5.30 -16.53 -9.20
CA ARG A 9 6.13 -17.17 -8.16
C ARG A 9 7.61 -17.13 -8.57
N GLU A 10 7.95 -17.57 -9.76
CA GLU A 10 9.33 -17.62 -10.29
C GLU A 10 9.93 -16.21 -10.44
N GLY A 11 9.14 -15.24 -10.92
CA GLY A 11 9.54 -13.84 -11.01
C GLY A 11 9.65 -13.13 -9.66
N GLY A 12 9.33 -13.82 -8.55
CA GLY A 12 9.43 -13.30 -7.19
C GLY A 12 8.54 -12.10 -6.93
N LEU A 13 7.33 -12.06 -7.55
CA LEU A 13 6.38 -10.97 -7.37
C LEU A 13 5.80 -10.97 -5.96
N VAL A 14 5.84 -9.81 -5.34
CA VAL A 14 5.23 -9.53 -4.03
C VAL A 14 4.32 -8.32 -4.10
N GLY A 15 3.46 -8.13 -3.11
CA GLY A 15 2.65 -6.93 -2.96
C GLY A 15 3.53 -5.70 -2.75
N MET A 16 3.45 -4.74 -3.66
CA MET A 16 4.31 -3.54 -3.65
C MET A 16 3.70 -2.35 -2.89
N GLY A 17 2.56 -2.54 -2.24
CA GLY A 17 1.91 -1.54 -1.38
C GLY A 17 2.39 -1.53 0.09
N GLY A 18 3.54 -2.14 0.40
CA GLY A 18 4.18 -2.12 1.73
C GLY A 18 4.36 -3.50 2.35
N ALA A 19 3.33 -4.33 2.43
CA ALA A 19 3.35 -5.61 3.15
C ALA A 19 4.20 -6.72 2.52
N ALA A 20 4.62 -6.59 1.26
CA ALA A 20 5.45 -7.55 0.52
C ALA A 20 4.91 -9.00 0.52
N PHE A 21 3.60 -9.20 0.64
CA PHE A 21 2.99 -10.52 0.61
C PHE A 21 3.18 -11.18 -0.77
N PRO A 22 3.56 -12.48 -0.86
CA PRO A 22 3.76 -13.16 -2.13
C PRO A 22 2.52 -13.12 -3.01
N THR A 23 2.62 -12.48 -4.19
CA THR A 23 1.46 -12.19 -5.04
C THR A 23 0.73 -13.46 -5.50
N HIS A 24 1.47 -14.49 -5.92
CA HIS A 24 0.89 -15.74 -6.42
C HIS A 24 -0.05 -16.42 -5.43
N VAL A 25 0.21 -16.31 -4.12
CA VAL A 25 -0.59 -16.96 -3.07
C VAL A 25 -2.04 -16.48 -3.08
N LYS A 26 -2.28 -15.20 -3.42
CA LYS A 26 -3.62 -14.62 -3.50
C LYS A 26 -4.49 -15.28 -4.59
N TYR A 27 -3.89 -15.96 -5.57
CA TYR A 27 -4.55 -16.59 -6.71
C TYR A 27 -4.83 -18.08 -6.55
N TYR A 28 -4.62 -18.62 -5.33
CA TYR A 28 -4.99 -19.98 -4.96
C TYR A 28 -6.07 -19.92 -3.86
N PRO A 29 -7.34 -19.64 -4.25
CA PRO A 29 -8.42 -19.54 -3.28
C PRO A 29 -8.64 -20.90 -2.60
N PRO A 30 -9.05 -20.92 -1.32
CA PRO A 30 -9.47 -22.13 -0.65
C PRO A 30 -10.60 -22.85 -1.41
N ALA A 31 -10.72 -24.17 -1.20
CA ALA A 31 -11.75 -24.97 -1.84
C ALA A 31 -13.15 -24.37 -1.62
N GLY A 32 -13.93 -24.27 -2.70
CA GLY A 32 -15.28 -23.70 -2.68
C GLY A 32 -15.34 -22.17 -2.76
N LYS A 33 -14.22 -21.46 -2.70
CA LYS A 33 -14.17 -20.00 -2.92
C LYS A 33 -13.84 -19.70 -4.38
N LYS A 34 -14.42 -18.60 -4.91
CA LYS A 34 -14.14 -18.10 -6.26
C LYS A 34 -13.76 -16.63 -6.17
N ILE A 35 -12.86 -16.21 -7.06
CA ILE A 35 -12.52 -14.81 -7.25
C ILE A 35 -13.43 -14.26 -8.35
N GLU A 36 -14.25 -13.29 -8.04
CA GLU A 36 -15.17 -12.62 -8.97
C GLU A 36 -14.56 -11.32 -9.48
N TYR A 37 -13.84 -10.62 -8.61
CA TYR A 37 -13.26 -9.30 -8.88
C TYR A 37 -11.77 -9.25 -8.56
N VAL A 38 -11.02 -8.58 -9.44
CA VAL A 38 -9.66 -8.14 -9.15
C VAL A 38 -9.67 -6.62 -8.99
N ILE A 39 -9.18 -6.14 -7.87
CA ILE A 39 -9.06 -4.71 -7.58
C ILE A 39 -7.60 -4.31 -7.58
N LEU A 40 -7.26 -3.28 -8.34
CA LEU A 40 -5.98 -2.60 -8.18
C LEU A 40 -6.15 -1.40 -7.25
N ASN A 41 -5.30 -1.36 -6.25
CA ASN A 41 -5.16 -0.26 -5.32
C ASN A 41 -4.23 0.80 -5.93
N GLY A 42 -4.80 1.89 -6.41
CA GLY A 42 -4.14 3.11 -6.88
C GLY A 42 -4.46 4.31 -5.99
N ALA A 43 -4.97 4.08 -4.77
CA ALA A 43 -5.30 5.14 -3.83
C ALA A 43 -4.05 5.93 -3.41
N GLU A 44 -2.94 5.23 -3.06
CA GLU A 44 -1.71 5.85 -2.53
C GLU A 44 -2.04 6.89 -1.45
N CYS A 45 -2.73 6.40 -0.38
CA CYS A 45 -3.26 7.27 0.66
C CYS A 45 -2.23 7.69 1.73
N GLU A 46 -1.03 7.09 1.75
CA GLU A 46 0.07 7.52 2.62
C GLU A 46 0.54 8.93 2.22
N PRO A 47 0.58 9.89 3.16
CA PRO A 47 1.08 11.22 2.87
C PRO A 47 2.52 11.19 2.33
N PHE A 48 2.87 12.17 1.50
CA PHE A 48 4.18 12.36 0.86
C PHE A 48 4.54 11.36 -0.24
N LEU A 49 3.88 10.19 -0.37
CA LEU A 49 4.18 9.22 -1.41
C LEU A 49 3.49 9.59 -2.72
N THR A 50 4.21 9.44 -3.83
CA THR A 50 3.75 9.79 -5.20
C THR A 50 4.23 8.78 -6.26
N SER A 51 4.84 7.68 -5.86
CA SER A 51 5.40 6.67 -6.78
C SER A 51 4.32 5.96 -7.59
N ASP A 52 3.19 5.61 -6.99
CA ASP A 52 2.07 4.96 -7.66
C ASP A 52 1.34 5.95 -8.59
N HIS A 53 1.19 7.21 -8.16
CA HIS A 53 0.65 8.29 -9.00
C HIS A 53 1.46 8.44 -10.29
N ARG A 54 2.78 8.59 -10.17
CA ARG A 54 3.68 8.72 -11.33
C ARG A 54 3.68 7.48 -12.20
N LEU A 55 3.71 6.30 -11.60
CA LEU A 55 3.66 5.03 -12.33
C LEU A 55 2.39 4.91 -13.18
N MET A 56 1.21 5.23 -12.61
CA MET A 56 -0.05 5.19 -13.34
C MET A 56 -0.12 6.20 -14.50
N LEU A 57 0.54 7.36 -14.37
CA LEU A 57 0.63 8.37 -15.45
C LEU A 57 1.62 7.98 -16.54
N GLU A 58 2.79 7.48 -16.16
CA GLU A 58 3.89 7.21 -17.10
C GLU A 58 3.78 5.84 -17.77
N ARG A 59 3.14 4.88 -17.09
CA ARG A 59 3.04 3.49 -17.55
C ARG A 59 1.62 2.91 -17.43
N PRO A 60 0.57 3.65 -17.86
CA PRO A 60 -0.82 3.19 -17.73
C PRO A 60 -1.08 1.88 -18.46
N GLU A 61 -0.43 1.64 -19.61
CA GLU A 61 -0.56 0.40 -20.37
C GLU A 61 -0.04 -0.81 -19.58
N ALA A 62 1.08 -0.67 -18.88
CA ALA A 62 1.63 -1.74 -18.05
C ALA A 62 0.67 -2.08 -16.88
N VAL A 63 0.10 -1.07 -16.24
CA VAL A 63 -0.89 -1.26 -15.16
C VAL A 63 -2.12 -1.99 -15.69
N LEU A 64 -2.67 -1.58 -16.83
CA LEU A 64 -3.86 -2.20 -17.45
C LEU A 64 -3.57 -3.62 -17.95
N TYR A 65 -2.40 -3.85 -18.56
CA TYR A 65 -1.98 -5.18 -18.99
C TYR A 65 -1.84 -6.12 -17.79
N GLY A 66 -1.19 -5.66 -16.74
CA GLY A 66 -1.06 -6.42 -15.50
C GLY A 66 -2.40 -6.75 -14.85
N LEU A 67 -3.36 -5.80 -14.83
CA LEU A 67 -4.72 -6.08 -14.36
C LEU A 67 -5.40 -7.20 -15.17
N LYS A 68 -5.33 -7.13 -16.51
CA LYS A 68 -5.91 -8.17 -17.38
C LYS A 68 -5.26 -9.54 -17.14
N ALA A 69 -3.94 -9.58 -16.95
CA ALA A 69 -3.23 -10.81 -16.62
C ALA A 69 -3.65 -11.36 -15.25
N MET A 70 -3.82 -10.49 -14.25
CA MET A 70 -4.32 -10.83 -12.93
C MET A 70 -5.76 -11.36 -12.98
N MET A 71 -6.64 -10.72 -13.75
CA MET A 71 -8.00 -11.21 -13.99
C MET A 71 -8.00 -12.60 -14.61
N LYS A 72 -7.16 -12.84 -15.63
CA LYS A 72 -6.99 -14.15 -16.26
C LYS A 72 -6.48 -15.21 -15.28
N ALA A 73 -5.51 -14.87 -14.42
CA ALA A 73 -4.98 -15.76 -13.39
C ALA A 73 -6.04 -16.14 -12.35
N ALA A 74 -6.90 -15.18 -12.00
CA ALA A 74 -8.00 -15.34 -11.03
C ALA A 74 -9.23 -16.06 -11.63
N GLY A 75 -9.40 -16.06 -12.95
CA GLY A 75 -10.66 -16.43 -13.59
C GLY A 75 -11.77 -15.39 -13.37
N ALA A 76 -11.40 -14.14 -13.06
CA ALA A 76 -12.32 -13.05 -12.77
C ALA A 76 -12.77 -12.35 -14.05
N ALA A 77 -14.08 -12.05 -14.15
CA ALA A 77 -14.64 -11.37 -15.33
C ALA A 77 -14.55 -9.83 -15.23
N LYS A 78 -14.36 -9.26 -14.04
CA LYS A 78 -14.35 -7.82 -13.81
C LYS A 78 -13.12 -7.38 -13.02
N GLY A 79 -12.50 -6.29 -13.46
CA GLY A 79 -11.39 -5.62 -12.80
C GLY A 79 -11.74 -4.18 -12.43
N TYR A 80 -11.23 -3.70 -11.31
CA TYR A 80 -11.39 -2.32 -10.86
C TYR A 80 -10.03 -1.70 -10.58
N ILE A 81 -9.92 -0.39 -10.82
CA ILE A 81 -8.78 0.40 -10.34
C ILE A 81 -9.33 1.54 -9.48
N GLY A 82 -9.09 1.49 -8.17
CA GLY A 82 -9.48 2.56 -7.26
C GLY A 82 -8.41 3.64 -7.21
N VAL A 83 -8.79 4.90 -7.52
CA VAL A 83 -7.89 6.05 -7.55
C VAL A 83 -8.52 7.22 -6.81
N GLU A 84 -7.81 7.84 -5.88
CA GLU A 84 -8.32 9.00 -5.14
C GLU A 84 -8.49 10.26 -6.02
N LEU A 85 -9.48 11.07 -5.69
CA LEU A 85 -9.85 12.30 -6.43
C LEU A 85 -8.77 13.39 -6.43
N ASN A 86 -7.73 13.28 -5.62
CA ASN A 86 -6.55 14.14 -5.72
C ASN A 86 -5.64 13.80 -6.92
N LYS A 87 -5.93 12.72 -7.65
CA LYS A 87 -5.20 12.23 -8.84
C LYS A 87 -6.12 12.24 -10.09
N VAL A 88 -6.79 13.38 -10.34
CA VAL A 88 -7.75 13.53 -11.45
C VAL A 88 -7.10 13.30 -12.82
N ASP A 89 -5.84 13.63 -12.97
CA ASP A 89 -5.02 13.37 -14.15
C ASP A 89 -4.92 11.86 -14.46
N VAL A 90 -4.60 11.04 -13.47
CA VAL A 90 -4.58 9.57 -13.57
C VAL A 90 -5.96 9.03 -13.96
N ILE A 91 -7.00 9.49 -13.27
CA ILE A 91 -8.39 9.04 -13.52
C ILE A 91 -8.74 9.25 -14.99
N LYS A 92 -8.47 10.44 -15.53
CA LYS A 92 -8.75 10.77 -16.94
C LYS A 92 -7.95 9.89 -17.91
N VAL A 93 -6.66 9.72 -17.66
CA VAL A 93 -5.79 8.89 -18.51
C VAL A 93 -6.27 7.45 -18.53
N LEU A 94 -6.53 6.86 -17.38
CA LEU A 94 -6.97 5.47 -17.29
C LEU A 94 -8.38 5.29 -17.87
N GLN A 95 -9.33 6.19 -17.63
CA GLN A 95 -10.68 6.13 -18.19
C GLN A 95 -10.67 6.16 -19.72
N GLU A 96 -9.84 7.02 -20.32
CA GLU A 96 -9.73 7.07 -21.80
C GLU A 96 -9.15 5.78 -22.37
N LYS A 97 -8.15 5.18 -21.68
CA LYS A 97 -7.52 3.93 -22.14
C LYS A 97 -8.41 2.68 -21.99
N VAL A 98 -9.35 2.68 -21.08
CA VAL A 98 -10.32 1.55 -20.92
C VAL A 98 -11.63 1.81 -21.64
N LYS A 99 -11.75 2.90 -22.39
CA LYS A 99 -12.95 3.24 -23.13
C LYS A 99 -13.34 2.12 -24.10
N GLY A 100 -14.57 1.60 -23.92
CA GLY A 100 -15.07 0.45 -24.69
C GLY A 100 -14.72 -0.92 -24.09
N ASP A 101 -13.93 -1.01 -23.05
CA ASP A 101 -13.67 -2.25 -22.33
C ASP A 101 -14.54 -2.37 -21.08
N ALA A 102 -15.68 -3.03 -21.24
CA ALA A 102 -16.63 -3.20 -20.13
C ALA A 102 -16.11 -4.08 -18.98
N SER A 103 -14.99 -4.78 -19.17
CA SER A 103 -14.40 -5.65 -18.14
C SER A 103 -13.60 -4.88 -17.08
N ILE A 104 -13.20 -3.64 -17.35
CA ILE A 104 -12.40 -2.80 -16.44
C ILE A 104 -13.15 -1.51 -16.11
N GLU A 105 -13.11 -1.11 -14.86
CA GLU A 105 -13.71 0.13 -14.38
C GLU A 105 -12.71 0.91 -13.50
N ILE A 106 -12.61 2.21 -13.79
CA ILE A 106 -11.83 3.13 -12.97
C ILE A 106 -12.77 3.79 -11.97
N VAL A 107 -12.53 3.56 -10.69
CA VAL A 107 -13.40 4.02 -9.61
C VAL A 107 -12.76 5.21 -8.90
N PRO A 108 -13.31 6.43 -9.07
CA PRO A 108 -12.88 7.59 -8.30
C PRO A 108 -13.23 7.41 -6.82
N LEU A 109 -12.24 7.57 -5.95
CA LEU A 109 -12.39 7.42 -4.50
C LEU A 109 -12.24 8.79 -3.81
N GLN A 110 -12.94 8.97 -2.70
CA GLN A 110 -12.74 10.15 -1.87
C GLN A 110 -11.33 10.16 -1.28
N VAL A 111 -10.74 11.36 -1.19
CA VAL A 111 -9.43 11.54 -0.54
C VAL A 111 -9.61 11.44 0.97
N LYS A 112 -9.16 10.33 1.54
CA LYS A 112 -9.16 10.10 2.99
C LYS A 112 -8.19 8.97 3.37
N TYR A 113 -7.79 8.95 4.62
CA TYR A 113 -6.91 7.90 5.14
C TYR A 113 -7.67 7.02 6.16
N PRO A 114 -7.53 5.69 6.08
CA PRO A 114 -6.76 4.87 5.14
C PRO A 114 -7.60 4.34 3.96
N GLN A 115 -7.78 5.11 2.89
CA GLN A 115 -8.59 4.72 1.73
C GLN A 115 -8.04 3.49 0.98
N GLY A 116 -6.70 3.31 0.99
CA GLY A 116 -6.02 2.18 0.37
C GLY A 116 -5.90 0.94 1.26
N GLU A 117 -6.45 0.96 2.47
CA GLU A 117 -6.51 -0.27 3.28
C GLU A 117 -7.42 -1.30 2.60
N GLU A 118 -6.97 -2.55 2.53
CA GLU A 118 -7.54 -3.58 1.65
C GLU A 118 -9.05 -3.78 1.84
N LYS A 119 -9.53 -3.89 3.09
CA LYS A 119 -10.96 -4.10 3.38
C LYS A 119 -11.79 -2.82 3.15
N MET A 120 -11.23 -1.65 3.46
CA MET A 120 -11.87 -0.37 3.19
C MET A 120 -12.02 -0.13 1.70
N LEU A 121 -11.00 -0.45 0.91
CA LEU A 121 -11.02 -0.34 -0.54
C LEU A 121 -12.07 -1.29 -1.16
N ILE A 122 -12.12 -2.54 -0.68
CA ILE A 122 -13.15 -3.51 -1.13
C ILE A 122 -14.55 -2.95 -0.88
N TYR A 123 -14.79 -2.45 0.33
CA TYR A 123 -16.09 -1.87 0.69
C TYR A 123 -16.43 -0.65 -0.17
N ALA A 124 -15.48 0.26 -0.36
CA ALA A 124 -15.69 1.48 -1.14
C ALA A 124 -16.03 1.20 -2.62
N ILE A 125 -15.45 0.13 -3.20
CA ILE A 125 -15.65 -0.22 -4.62
C ILE A 125 -16.85 -1.13 -4.82
N THR A 126 -17.05 -2.13 -3.94
CA THR A 126 -18.01 -3.22 -4.17
C THR A 126 -19.19 -3.21 -3.22
N GLY A 127 -19.16 -2.43 -2.14
CA GLY A 127 -20.13 -2.50 -1.04
C GLY A 127 -20.02 -3.77 -0.18
N ARG A 128 -19.10 -4.69 -0.49
CA ARG A 128 -18.93 -5.95 0.24
C ARG A 128 -18.11 -5.73 1.50
N VAL A 129 -18.55 -6.32 2.61
CA VAL A 129 -17.86 -6.24 3.90
C VAL A 129 -17.10 -7.53 4.14
N VAL A 130 -15.77 -7.46 4.20
CA VAL A 130 -14.93 -8.59 4.59
C VAL A 130 -15.13 -8.85 6.09
N PRO A 131 -15.56 -10.06 6.50
CA PRO A 131 -15.86 -10.34 7.89
C PRO A 131 -14.63 -10.22 8.80
N ALA A 132 -14.86 -10.09 10.11
CA ALA A 132 -13.82 -10.13 11.13
C ALA A 132 -13.02 -11.45 11.01
N GLY A 133 -11.69 -11.36 11.08
CA GLY A 133 -10.80 -12.52 10.85
C GLY A 133 -10.80 -13.07 9.42
N GLY A 134 -11.68 -12.58 8.53
CA GLY A 134 -11.78 -13.05 7.14
C GLY A 134 -10.77 -12.42 6.18
N LEU A 135 -10.66 -13.04 5.01
CA LEU A 135 -9.80 -12.61 3.90
C LEU A 135 -10.63 -12.03 2.73
N PRO A 136 -10.04 -11.20 1.86
CA PRO A 136 -10.73 -10.66 0.67
C PRO A 136 -11.42 -11.71 -0.20
N VAL A 137 -10.85 -12.88 -0.32
CA VAL A 137 -11.43 -14.00 -1.08
C VAL A 137 -12.75 -14.52 -0.49
N ASP A 138 -13.02 -14.27 0.79
CA ASP A 138 -14.31 -14.63 1.43
C ASP A 138 -15.49 -13.85 0.85
N VAL A 139 -15.19 -12.70 0.26
CA VAL A 139 -16.15 -11.88 -0.48
C VAL A 139 -15.89 -11.87 -1.99
N GLY A 140 -15.14 -12.85 -2.50
CA GLY A 140 -14.89 -13.04 -3.93
C GLY A 140 -13.93 -12.02 -4.55
N VAL A 141 -13.04 -11.42 -3.79
CA VAL A 141 -12.17 -10.33 -4.23
C VAL A 141 -10.70 -10.65 -4.02
N VAL A 142 -9.84 -10.21 -4.93
CA VAL A 142 -8.38 -10.12 -4.74
C VAL A 142 -7.95 -8.69 -4.97
N VAL A 143 -7.16 -8.15 -4.05
CA VAL A 143 -6.60 -6.79 -4.15
C VAL A 143 -5.10 -6.86 -4.39
N ASN A 144 -4.60 -6.05 -5.33
CA ASN A 144 -3.18 -5.84 -5.58
C ASN A 144 -2.88 -4.35 -5.73
N ASN A 145 -1.64 -3.96 -5.48
CA ASN A 145 -1.17 -2.61 -5.75
C ASN A 145 -0.91 -2.39 -7.25
N VAL A 146 -1.06 -1.18 -7.77
CA VAL A 146 -0.82 -0.84 -9.19
C VAL A 146 0.61 -1.13 -9.64
N ALA A 147 1.61 -0.94 -8.77
CA ALA A 147 3.00 -1.27 -9.09
C ALA A 147 3.22 -2.79 -9.23
N THR A 148 2.51 -3.61 -8.44
CA THR A 148 2.54 -5.08 -8.61
C THR A 148 1.99 -5.49 -9.98
N ALA A 149 0.93 -4.82 -10.45
CA ALA A 149 0.37 -5.08 -11.78
C ALA A 149 1.35 -4.69 -12.89
N ALA A 150 2.00 -3.53 -12.79
CA ALA A 150 3.02 -3.11 -13.75
C ALA A 150 4.24 -4.06 -13.75
N ALA A 151 4.68 -4.53 -12.58
CA ALA A 151 5.77 -5.51 -12.49
C ALA A 151 5.38 -6.87 -13.10
N LEU A 152 4.12 -7.29 -12.96
CA LEU A 152 3.62 -8.48 -13.66
C LEU A 152 3.63 -8.29 -15.19
N ALA A 153 3.28 -7.10 -15.67
CA ALA A 153 3.35 -6.78 -17.09
C ALA A 153 4.79 -6.90 -17.61
N ASP A 154 5.77 -6.35 -16.91
CA ASP A 154 7.19 -6.47 -17.27
C ASP A 154 7.63 -7.93 -17.31
N LEU A 155 7.29 -8.71 -16.30
CA LEU A 155 7.62 -10.13 -16.25
C LEU A 155 7.05 -10.90 -17.44
N LEU A 156 5.78 -10.68 -17.78
CA LEU A 156 5.11 -11.42 -18.87
C LEU A 156 5.56 -10.97 -20.27
N GLN A 157 5.93 -9.71 -20.44
CA GLN A 157 6.32 -9.15 -21.74
C GLN A 157 7.81 -9.29 -22.03
N THR A 158 8.64 -9.20 -21.00
CA THR A 158 10.10 -9.13 -21.17
C THR A 158 10.88 -10.23 -20.44
N GLY A 159 10.20 -11.01 -19.59
CA GLY A 159 10.86 -11.99 -18.72
C GLY A 159 11.59 -11.36 -17.52
N LYS A 160 11.51 -10.03 -17.31
CA LYS A 160 12.18 -9.34 -16.20
C LYS A 160 11.53 -9.68 -14.88
N PRO A 161 12.21 -10.36 -13.93
CA PRO A 161 11.67 -10.59 -12.60
C PRO A 161 11.62 -9.30 -11.77
N LEU A 162 10.98 -9.33 -10.59
CA LEU A 162 10.91 -8.18 -9.70
C LEU A 162 12.26 -7.93 -9.01
N ILE A 163 13.13 -7.19 -9.67
CA ILE A 163 14.48 -6.82 -9.22
C ILE A 163 14.69 -5.30 -9.10
N SER A 164 13.71 -4.50 -9.48
CA SER A 164 13.69 -3.05 -9.29
C SER A 164 12.28 -2.58 -8.96
N ARG A 165 12.17 -1.39 -8.38
CA ARG A 165 10.88 -0.77 -8.13
C ARG A 165 10.97 0.74 -8.15
N VAL A 166 9.84 1.41 -8.42
CA VAL A 166 9.72 2.84 -8.24
C VAL A 166 9.44 3.14 -6.76
N ILE A 167 10.21 4.08 -6.19
CA ILE A 167 10.05 4.59 -4.82
C ILE A 167 9.96 6.11 -4.83
N THR A 168 9.33 6.67 -3.81
CA THR A 168 9.37 8.12 -3.53
C THR A 168 10.45 8.40 -2.50
N VAL A 169 11.42 9.27 -2.82
CA VAL A 169 12.37 9.83 -1.85
C VAL A 169 11.98 11.27 -1.59
N THR A 170 11.61 11.60 -0.35
CA THR A 170 10.96 12.89 -0.05
C THR A 170 11.19 13.34 1.40
N GLY A 171 10.64 14.48 1.73
CA GLY A 171 10.68 15.08 3.05
C GLY A 171 11.60 16.31 3.11
N SER A 172 11.45 17.06 4.18
CA SER A 172 12.20 18.30 4.41
C SER A 172 13.68 18.10 4.69
N GLY A 173 14.07 16.88 5.13
CA GLY A 173 15.46 16.50 5.43
C GLY A 173 16.28 16.02 4.24
N ILE A 174 15.69 15.85 3.03
CA ILE A 174 16.42 15.49 1.79
C ILE A 174 16.64 16.73 0.92
N LYS A 175 17.77 16.79 0.20
CA LYS A 175 18.08 17.97 -0.62
C LYS A 175 17.26 18.02 -1.90
N GLU A 176 17.16 16.91 -2.62
CA GLU A 176 16.48 16.82 -3.91
C GLU A 176 15.45 15.70 -3.92
N PRO A 177 14.18 15.97 -3.51
CA PRO A 177 13.12 14.96 -3.55
C PRO A 177 12.86 14.46 -4.98
N LYS A 178 12.69 13.11 -5.13
CA LYS A 178 12.50 12.46 -6.44
C LYS A 178 11.68 11.19 -6.32
N ASN A 179 10.99 10.82 -7.41
CA ASN A 179 10.59 9.44 -7.63
C ASN A 179 11.68 8.75 -8.46
N LEU A 180 12.12 7.58 -8.03
CA LEU A 180 13.25 6.86 -8.62
C LEU A 180 12.89 5.41 -8.89
N GLU A 181 13.30 4.86 -10.03
CA GLU A 181 13.39 3.42 -10.18
C GLU A 181 14.71 2.94 -9.59
N VAL A 182 14.65 2.10 -8.57
CA VAL A 182 15.81 1.65 -7.79
C VAL A 182 15.90 0.12 -7.82
N PRO A 183 17.08 -0.45 -8.11
CA PRO A 183 17.31 -1.89 -7.93
C PRO A 183 17.07 -2.31 -6.47
N VAL A 184 16.44 -3.46 -6.27
CA VAL A 184 16.29 -4.06 -4.95
C VAL A 184 17.68 -4.43 -4.43
N GLY A 185 17.97 -4.03 -3.18
CA GLY A 185 19.29 -4.21 -2.57
C GLY A 185 20.18 -2.96 -2.58
N THR A 186 19.80 -1.89 -3.30
CA THR A 186 20.52 -0.60 -3.24
C THR A 186 20.47 -0.03 -1.83
N LEU A 187 21.58 0.39 -1.29
CA LEU A 187 21.65 0.95 0.06
C LEU A 187 21.03 2.35 0.13
N LEU A 188 20.46 2.70 1.28
CA LEU A 188 19.86 4.03 1.48
C LEU A 188 20.87 5.15 1.29
N GLU A 189 22.14 4.94 1.68
CA GLU A 189 23.21 5.92 1.49
C GLU A 189 23.42 6.27 0.01
N ASP A 190 23.37 5.28 -0.89
CA ASP A 190 23.49 5.48 -2.32
C ASP A 190 22.28 6.23 -2.89
N VAL A 191 21.08 5.86 -2.42
CA VAL A 191 19.82 6.55 -2.79
C VAL A 191 19.88 8.01 -2.36
N PHE A 192 20.33 8.29 -1.14
CA PHE A 192 20.47 9.66 -0.66
C PHE A 192 21.54 10.43 -1.40
N ALA A 193 22.68 9.82 -1.70
CA ALA A 193 23.72 10.45 -2.51
C ALA A 193 23.19 10.88 -3.89
N TYR A 194 22.38 10.02 -4.54
CA TYR A 194 21.71 10.34 -5.81
C TYR A 194 20.68 11.49 -5.68
N CYS A 195 20.12 11.68 -4.49
CA CYS A 195 19.21 12.79 -4.16
C CYS A 195 19.93 14.03 -3.60
N GLY A 196 21.21 14.21 -3.90
CA GLY A 196 22.02 15.36 -3.45
C GLY A 196 22.45 15.29 -1.97
N GLY A 197 22.12 14.22 -1.28
CA GLY A 197 22.43 13.97 0.14
C GLY A 197 21.37 14.46 1.11
N LEU A 198 21.55 14.10 2.37
CA LEU A 198 20.74 14.58 3.48
C LEU A 198 21.08 16.04 3.80
N LYS A 199 20.16 16.79 4.35
CA LYS A 199 20.42 18.10 4.95
C LYS A 199 21.07 17.93 6.32
N GLU A 200 21.78 18.97 6.80
CA GLU A 200 22.47 18.93 8.08
C GLU A 200 21.54 18.72 9.28
N ASN A 201 20.32 19.19 9.19
CA ASN A 201 19.28 19.07 10.22
C ASN A 201 18.35 17.86 10.01
N ALA A 202 18.72 16.88 9.17
CA ALA A 202 17.95 15.63 9.02
C ALA A 202 17.89 14.90 10.38
N GLY A 203 16.65 14.55 10.83
CA GLY A 203 16.41 14.02 12.18
C GLY A 203 15.84 12.61 12.22
N LYS A 204 15.02 12.22 11.23
CA LYS A 204 14.38 10.90 11.19
C LYS A 204 14.23 10.40 9.77
N ILE A 205 14.52 9.12 9.55
CA ILE A 205 14.29 8.42 8.29
C ILE A 205 13.17 7.41 8.50
N ILE A 206 12.16 7.42 7.62
CA ILE A 206 11.02 6.51 7.64
C ILE A 206 11.01 5.74 6.32
N LEU A 207 10.98 4.41 6.38
CA LEU A 207 10.84 3.56 5.20
C LEU A 207 9.34 3.32 4.93
N GLY A 208 8.81 4.00 3.93
CA GLY A 208 7.38 4.10 3.62
C GLY A 208 6.85 5.51 3.85
N GLY A 209 5.55 5.62 4.13
CA GLY A 209 4.90 6.87 4.52
C GLY A 209 4.90 7.09 6.04
N PRO A 210 4.52 8.27 6.51
CA PRO A 210 4.60 8.64 7.94
C PRO A 210 3.59 7.90 8.83
N MET A 211 2.54 7.30 8.24
CA MET A 211 1.46 6.67 9.01
C MET A 211 1.79 5.23 9.41
N THR A 212 2.44 4.47 8.52
CA THR A 212 2.71 3.04 8.73
C THR A 212 4.19 2.66 8.58
N GLY A 213 5.02 3.55 8.07
CA GLY A 213 6.44 3.28 7.82
C GLY A 213 7.26 3.21 9.12
N PRO A 214 8.14 2.21 9.27
CA PRO A 214 9.06 2.14 10.40
C PRO A 214 10.16 3.21 10.31
N ALA A 215 10.50 3.80 11.47
CA ALA A 215 11.62 4.72 11.58
C ALA A 215 12.95 3.97 11.70
N HIS A 216 13.99 4.51 11.05
CA HIS A 216 15.34 3.96 11.05
C HIS A 216 16.40 5.05 11.30
N TYR A 217 17.54 4.62 11.83
CA TYR A 217 18.71 5.48 12.09
C TYR A 217 19.97 5.04 11.31
N ARG A 218 19.89 3.86 10.64
CA ARG A 218 21.00 3.32 9.83
C ARG A 218 20.80 3.68 8.36
N LEU A 219 21.91 3.94 7.66
CA LEU A 219 21.93 4.24 6.23
C LEU A 219 22.35 3.05 5.36
N ASP A 220 22.94 2.03 5.97
CA ASP A 220 23.38 0.79 5.34
C ASP A 220 22.25 -0.25 5.18
N LEU A 221 21.00 0.19 5.20
CA LEU A 221 19.83 -0.65 4.93
C LEU A 221 19.53 -0.68 3.44
N PRO A 222 19.17 -1.85 2.88
CA PRO A 222 18.83 -1.96 1.47
C PRO A 222 17.38 -1.54 1.19
N VAL A 223 17.13 -1.05 -0.01
CA VAL A 223 15.78 -0.95 -0.59
C VAL A 223 15.24 -2.36 -0.79
N LEU A 224 14.08 -2.66 -0.23
CA LEU A 224 13.39 -3.94 -0.34
C LEU A 224 12.27 -3.88 -1.40
N LYS A 225 11.77 -5.04 -1.83
CA LYS A 225 10.59 -5.14 -2.73
C LYS A 225 9.36 -4.42 -2.16
N GLY A 226 9.20 -4.38 -0.83
CA GLY A 226 8.12 -3.69 -0.12
C GLY A 226 8.31 -2.18 0.09
N THR A 227 9.51 -1.63 -0.11
CA THR A 227 9.81 -0.21 0.17
C THR A 227 9.09 0.69 -0.83
N SER A 228 8.00 1.35 -0.46
CA SER A 228 7.22 2.26 -1.31
C SER A 228 7.81 3.66 -1.36
N GLY A 229 8.52 4.07 -0.31
CA GLY A 229 9.16 5.37 -0.25
C GLY A 229 10.16 5.49 0.89
N ILE A 230 10.84 6.60 0.93
CA ILE A 230 11.78 6.99 1.98
C ILE A 230 11.48 8.45 2.31
N LEU A 231 10.95 8.68 3.52
CA LEU A 231 10.65 10.00 4.05
C LEU A 231 11.72 10.43 5.03
N VAL A 232 12.33 11.58 4.80
CA VAL A 232 13.34 12.16 5.70
C VAL A 232 12.78 13.44 6.31
N GLN A 233 12.55 13.42 7.61
CA GLN A 233 12.12 14.58 8.40
C GLN A 233 13.34 15.32 8.96
N THR A 234 13.19 16.64 9.17
CA THR A 234 14.18 17.40 9.95
C THR A 234 14.00 17.17 11.45
N GLY A 235 15.02 17.50 12.25
CA GLY A 235 14.93 17.38 13.71
C GLY A 235 13.79 18.20 14.33
N GLU A 236 13.43 19.33 13.71
CA GLU A 236 12.32 20.18 14.17
C GLU A 236 10.93 19.55 13.95
N GLU A 237 10.80 18.65 12.96
CA GLU A 237 9.55 17.93 12.67
C GLU A 237 9.39 16.66 13.51
N VAL A 238 10.45 16.24 14.21
CA VAL A 238 10.40 15.04 15.04
C VAL A 238 9.75 15.37 16.38
N GLU A 239 8.58 14.79 16.62
CA GLU A 239 7.90 14.93 17.91
C GLU A 239 8.71 14.26 19.01
N THR A 240 9.06 15.02 20.03
CA THR A 240 9.86 14.58 21.19
C THR A 240 9.14 14.78 22.53
N LYS A 241 7.83 15.14 22.49
CA LYS A 241 7.06 15.34 23.71
C LYS A 241 6.93 14.04 24.50
N GLU A 242 6.95 14.18 25.80
CA GLU A 242 6.67 13.07 26.70
C GLU A 242 5.22 12.59 26.54
N TYR A 243 5.04 11.29 26.73
CA TYR A 243 3.73 10.67 26.77
C TYR A 243 2.88 11.28 27.89
N MET A 244 1.65 11.64 27.58
CA MET A 244 0.70 12.20 28.55
C MET A 244 -0.48 11.25 28.77
N ASP A 245 -1.05 11.32 29.97
CA ASP A 245 -2.23 10.53 30.33
C ASP A 245 -3.42 10.81 29.41
N CYS A 246 -4.17 9.77 29.10
CA CYS A 246 -5.36 9.87 28.28
C CYS A 246 -6.45 10.73 28.93
N ILE A 247 -6.84 11.83 28.29
CA ILE A 247 -7.91 12.75 28.75
C ILE A 247 -9.33 12.27 28.39
N ARG A 248 -9.49 11.10 27.79
CA ARG A 248 -10.77 10.48 27.41
C ARG A 248 -11.62 11.31 26.43
N CYS A 249 -11.01 12.04 25.53
CA CYS A 249 -11.71 12.89 24.54
C CYS A 249 -12.39 12.13 23.41
N ALA A 250 -12.21 10.82 23.30
CA ALA A 250 -12.77 9.90 22.28
C ALA A 250 -12.32 10.14 20.82
N LYS A 251 -11.47 11.11 20.52
CA LYS A 251 -11.01 11.40 19.14
C LYS A 251 -10.37 10.20 18.44
N CYS A 252 -9.65 9.35 19.16
CA CYS A 252 -9.07 8.12 18.60
C CYS A 252 -10.15 7.11 18.19
N ILE A 253 -11.32 7.10 18.85
CA ILE A 253 -12.46 6.25 18.50
C ILE A 253 -13.10 6.76 17.20
N GLU A 254 -13.32 8.07 17.10
CA GLU A 254 -13.86 8.71 15.88
C GLU A 254 -12.93 8.52 14.67
N ALA A 255 -11.61 8.55 14.90
CA ALA A 255 -10.62 8.36 13.86
C ALA A 255 -10.47 6.89 13.40
N CYS A 256 -10.91 5.91 14.19
CA CYS A 256 -10.72 4.51 13.88
C CYS A 256 -11.65 4.04 12.75
N PRO A 257 -11.12 3.61 11.58
CA PRO A 257 -11.94 3.17 10.45
C PRO A 257 -12.69 1.84 10.73
N TYR A 258 -12.28 1.12 11.77
CA TYR A 258 -12.88 -0.15 12.22
C TYR A 258 -13.78 0.01 13.45
N SER A 259 -14.03 1.25 13.89
CA SER A 259 -14.85 1.53 15.09
C SER A 259 -14.38 0.80 16.34
N LEU A 260 -13.08 0.54 16.44
CA LEU A 260 -12.46 -0.01 17.64
C LEU A 260 -12.40 1.05 18.75
N LEU A 261 -12.00 0.64 19.95
CA LEU A 261 -11.79 1.50 21.10
C LEU A 261 -10.28 1.64 21.41
N PRO A 262 -9.51 2.44 20.62
CA PRO A 262 -8.05 2.48 20.74
C PRO A 262 -7.56 2.89 22.13
N ASN A 263 -8.29 3.76 22.82
CA ASN A 263 -7.98 4.18 24.19
C ASN A 263 -8.03 3.01 25.20
N TYR A 264 -8.96 2.06 25.04
CA TYR A 264 -8.99 0.85 25.86
C TYR A 264 -7.93 -0.16 25.43
N LEU A 265 -7.72 -0.30 24.11
CA LEU A 265 -6.69 -1.19 23.57
C LEU A 265 -5.30 -0.77 24.06
N GLY A 266 -4.98 0.53 24.02
CA GLY A 266 -3.73 1.07 24.56
C GLY A 266 -3.59 0.81 26.05
N LEU A 267 -4.64 1.14 26.85
CA LEU A 267 -4.62 0.92 28.29
C LEU A 267 -4.42 -0.55 28.68
N TYR A 268 -5.04 -1.48 27.94
CA TYR A 268 -4.86 -2.93 28.19
C TYR A 268 -3.48 -3.40 27.77
N GLY A 269 -2.96 -2.89 26.64
CA GLY A 269 -1.60 -3.19 26.18
C GLY A 269 -0.53 -2.74 27.15
N GLU A 270 -0.62 -1.50 27.67
CA GLU A 270 0.30 -0.94 28.68
C GLU A 270 0.31 -1.73 30.01
N LYS A 271 -0.77 -2.41 30.31
CA LYS A 271 -0.94 -3.21 31.55
C LYS A 271 -0.80 -4.72 31.32
N ASP A 272 -0.30 -5.15 30.16
CA ASP A 272 -0.17 -6.55 29.75
C ASP A 272 -1.48 -7.37 29.85
N ARG A 273 -2.63 -6.68 29.78
CA ARG A 273 -3.96 -7.33 29.84
C ARG A 273 -4.40 -7.76 28.43
N LEU A 274 -3.64 -8.70 27.83
CA LEU A 274 -3.81 -9.07 26.42
C LEU A 274 -5.14 -9.77 26.12
N GLU A 275 -5.68 -10.56 27.07
CA GLU A 275 -6.97 -11.24 26.88
C GLU A 275 -8.15 -10.25 26.86
N GLU A 276 -8.08 -9.18 27.66
CA GLU A 276 -9.05 -8.09 27.57
C GLU A 276 -8.90 -7.32 26.28
N ALA A 277 -7.68 -7.00 25.84
CA ALA A 277 -7.45 -6.35 24.55
C ALA A 277 -8.06 -7.16 23.40
N LYS A 278 -7.91 -8.50 23.40
CA LYS A 278 -8.56 -9.38 22.41
C LYS A 278 -10.08 -9.27 22.45
N LYS A 279 -10.70 -9.27 23.64
CA LYS A 279 -12.16 -9.10 23.79
C LYS A 279 -12.67 -7.78 23.23
N TYR A 280 -11.83 -6.72 23.26
CA TYR A 280 -12.11 -5.41 22.69
C TYR A 280 -11.71 -5.29 21.22
N GLY A 281 -11.39 -6.41 20.55
CA GLY A 281 -11.15 -6.46 19.12
C GLY A 281 -9.72 -6.07 18.69
N ALA A 282 -8.70 -6.22 19.54
CA ALA A 282 -7.31 -5.90 19.19
C ALA A 282 -6.85 -6.61 17.90
N MET A 283 -7.33 -7.85 17.67
CA MET A 283 -6.96 -8.64 16.48
C MET A 283 -7.56 -8.10 15.17
N GLU A 284 -8.51 -7.18 15.23
CA GLU A 284 -9.08 -6.50 14.05
C GLU A 284 -8.35 -5.18 13.74
N CYS A 285 -7.41 -4.75 14.57
CA CYS A 285 -6.61 -3.57 14.31
C CYS A 285 -5.75 -3.77 13.06
N ARG A 286 -5.73 -2.75 12.19
CA ARG A 286 -4.94 -2.72 10.95
C ARG A 286 -3.67 -1.88 11.07
N GLU A 287 -3.33 -1.47 12.26
CA GLU A 287 -2.11 -0.69 12.56
C GLU A 287 -1.93 0.53 11.63
N CYS A 288 -3.07 1.11 11.20
CA CYS A 288 -3.08 2.20 10.21
C CYS A 288 -2.56 3.54 10.75
N GLY A 289 -2.34 3.68 12.05
CA GLY A 289 -1.83 4.90 12.67
C GLY A 289 -2.85 6.04 12.84
N SER A 290 -4.11 5.92 12.37
CA SER A 290 -5.11 7.00 12.45
C SER A 290 -5.41 7.47 13.87
N CYS A 291 -5.23 6.61 14.87
CA CYS A 291 -5.46 6.91 16.30
C CYS A 291 -4.15 7.20 17.05
N THR A 292 -3.01 7.28 16.38
CA THR A 292 -1.71 7.56 17.03
C THR A 292 -1.71 8.97 17.61
N TYR A 293 -1.23 9.09 18.85
CA TYR A 293 -1.13 10.33 19.61
C TYR A 293 0.28 10.50 20.19
#